data_04c3cb3de216142b9118fdc8bd5b9b50
#
_entry.id   04c3cb3de216142b9118fdc8bd5b9b50
#
_cell.length_a   1.000
_cell.length_b   1.000
_cell.length_c   1.000
_cell.angle_alpha   90.00
_cell.angle_beta   90.00
_cell.angle_gamma   90.00
#
_symmetry.space_group_name_H-M   'P 1'
#
loop_
_entity.id
_entity.type
_entity.pdbx_description
1 polymer ?
#
loop_
_entity_poly.entity_id
_entity_poly.type
_entity_poly.pdbx_seq_one_letter_code
_entity_poly.pdbx_strand_id
1 'polypeptide(L)'
;IIDTAKLNDININGKSIIESSERVLYDLAEKGSFNSNIIKFDEAVRQTIDMASSAYKNEEGIVGVPTGLRDLDDRLGGLHKSDLVIIAGRPAMGKTALATNIAFNAATNIQKTNRKSCIAFFSLEMSSEQLSTRILAEQSRIKSNDIRRGKISEEQFEQFLETSKNISELPLYIDETPAITIAALSNRARRIKR
;
A
#
# COMPACT_ATOMS: atom_id res chain seq x y z
N ILE A 1 16.56 25.10 10.35
CA ILE A 1 15.27 25.42 9.68
C ILE A 1 15.08 26.93 9.61
N ILE A 2 15.25 27.67 10.72
CA ILE A 2 15.08 29.13 10.76
C ILE A 2 16.15 29.85 9.94
N ASP A 3 17.39 29.37 9.95
CA ASP A 3 18.51 29.94 9.18
C ASP A 3 18.41 29.67 7.68
N THR A 4 17.88 28.51 7.29
CA THR A 4 17.67 28.15 5.87
C THR A 4 16.54 28.99 5.23
N ALA A 5 15.55 29.40 6.03
CA ALA A 5 14.45 30.25 5.57
C ALA A 5 14.85 31.74 5.42
N LYS A 6 15.97 32.16 6.02
CA LYS A 6 16.49 33.57 5.96
C LYS A 6 17.48 33.79 4.82
N LEU A 7 17.95 32.76 4.16
CA LEU A 7 18.83 32.91 2.98
C LEU A 7 17.97 33.31 1.77
N ASN A 8 17.96 34.62 1.50
CA ASN A 8 17.37 35.23 0.31
C ASN A 8 18.19 34.90 -0.96
N ASP A 9 18.57 33.63 -1.16
CA ASP A 9 19.18 33.19 -2.40
C ASP A 9 18.06 32.95 -3.42
N ILE A 10 18.01 33.81 -4.43
CA ILE A 10 16.98 33.91 -5.48
C ILE A 10 16.81 32.61 -6.30
N ASN A 11 17.68 31.60 -6.08
CA ASN A 11 17.69 30.32 -6.77
C ASN A 11 17.23 29.10 -5.94
N ILE A 12 16.81 29.28 -4.70
CA ILE A 12 16.34 28.15 -3.89
C ILE A 12 14.85 27.94 -4.17
N ASN A 13 14.54 26.92 -4.94
CA ASN A 13 13.18 26.50 -5.21
C ASN A 13 12.50 26.09 -3.88
N GLY A 14 11.31 26.63 -3.59
CA GLY A 14 10.54 26.30 -2.39
C GLY A 14 10.37 24.79 -2.16
N LYS A 15 10.39 24.01 -3.24
CA LYS A 15 10.36 22.56 -3.19
C LYS A 15 11.62 21.97 -2.54
N SER A 16 12.81 22.51 -2.82
CA SER A 16 14.07 22.05 -2.21
C SER A 16 14.17 22.39 -0.72
N ILE A 17 13.58 23.53 -0.31
CA ILE A 17 13.49 23.89 1.12
C ILE A 17 12.56 22.92 1.86
N ILE A 18 11.42 22.57 1.28
CA ILE A 18 10.49 21.60 1.85
C ILE A 18 11.17 20.24 1.98
N GLU A 19 11.82 19.74 0.93
CA GLU A 19 12.50 18.45 0.93
C GLU A 19 13.63 18.39 1.96
N SER A 20 14.45 19.45 2.07
CA SER A 20 15.52 19.51 3.08
C SER A 20 14.98 19.58 4.51
N SER A 21 13.89 20.32 4.72
CA SER A 21 13.23 20.42 6.03
C SER A 21 12.57 19.09 6.42
N GLU A 22 11.92 18.42 5.49
CA GLU A 22 11.36 17.07 5.70
C GLU A 22 12.45 16.07 6.07
N ARG A 23 13.61 16.13 5.41
CA ARG A 23 14.75 15.26 5.72
C ARG A 23 15.28 15.47 7.13
N VAL A 24 15.48 16.73 7.54
CA VAL A 24 15.96 17.08 8.89
C VAL A 24 14.93 16.64 9.95
N LEU A 25 13.63 16.84 9.70
CA LEU A 25 12.58 16.40 10.61
C LEU A 25 12.49 14.87 10.69
N TYR A 26 12.73 14.19 9.57
CA TYR A 26 12.80 12.73 9.52
C TYR A 26 13.98 12.19 10.35
N ASP A 27 15.17 12.75 10.16
CA ASP A 27 16.38 12.38 10.91
C ASP A 27 16.23 12.63 12.42
N LEU A 28 15.56 13.73 12.80
CA LEU A 28 15.22 14.02 14.20
C LEU A 28 14.20 13.04 14.77
N ALA A 29 13.18 12.67 13.99
CA ALA A 29 12.17 11.70 14.41
C ALA A 29 12.78 10.29 14.55
N GLU A 30 13.70 9.92 13.66
CA GLU A 30 14.44 8.67 13.73
C GLU A 30 15.35 8.63 14.98
N LYS A 31 16.12 9.68 15.22
CA LYS A 31 16.96 9.81 16.42
C LYS A 31 16.16 9.83 17.72
N GLY A 32 14.97 10.44 17.73
CA GLY A 32 14.06 10.44 18.89
C GLY A 32 13.43 9.07 19.18
N SER A 33 13.34 8.19 18.16
CA SER A 33 12.77 6.85 18.29
C SER A 33 13.75 5.80 18.83
N PHE A 34 15.06 6.09 18.84
CA PHE A 34 16.08 5.13 19.27
C PHE A 34 16.02 4.74 20.75
N ASN A 35 15.28 5.47 21.58
CA ASN A 35 15.27 5.24 23.03
C ASN A 35 14.16 4.30 23.54
N SER A 36 13.30 3.76 22.69
CA SER A 36 12.11 3.00 23.14
C SER A 36 12.04 1.54 22.69
N ASN A 37 13.03 1.04 21.97
CA ASN A 37 12.94 -0.30 21.36
C ASN A 37 13.73 -1.40 22.06
N ILE A 38 14.29 -1.13 23.25
CA ILE A 38 14.92 -2.19 24.07
C ILE A 38 13.84 -2.79 24.96
N ILE A 39 13.34 -3.96 24.60
CA ILE A 39 12.41 -4.75 25.40
C ILE A 39 13.17 -5.92 26.05
N LYS A 40 12.75 -6.29 27.25
CA LYS A 40 13.30 -7.47 27.93
C LYS A 40 12.88 -8.74 27.20
N PHE A 41 13.72 -9.74 27.20
CA PHE A 41 13.46 -11.01 26.54
C PHE A 41 12.19 -11.72 27.03
N ASP A 42 11.89 -11.63 28.33
CA ASP A 42 10.67 -12.17 28.90
C ASP A 42 9.40 -11.52 28.32
N GLU A 43 9.43 -10.23 28.07
CA GLU A 43 8.34 -9.50 27.44
C GLU A 43 8.20 -9.89 25.96
N ALA A 44 9.32 -10.05 25.24
CA ALA A 44 9.31 -10.54 23.86
C ALA A 44 8.72 -11.96 23.76
N VAL A 45 9.06 -12.84 24.70
CA VAL A 45 8.50 -14.20 24.79
C VAL A 45 6.98 -14.16 25.02
N ARG A 46 6.49 -13.32 25.92
CA ARG A 46 5.04 -13.16 26.14
C ARG A 46 4.32 -12.71 24.88
N GLN A 47 4.84 -11.69 24.19
CA GLN A 47 4.29 -11.22 22.92
C GLN A 47 4.25 -12.33 21.86
N THR A 48 5.28 -13.17 21.81
CA THR A 48 5.35 -14.33 20.89
C THR A 48 4.28 -15.38 21.24
N ILE A 49 4.08 -15.67 22.52
CA ILE A 49 3.04 -16.61 22.99
C ILE A 49 1.64 -16.08 22.66
N ASP A 50 1.39 -14.79 22.88
CA ASP A 50 0.11 -14.16 22.56
C ASP A 50 -0.18 -14.20 21.05
N MET A 51 0.85 -13.94 20.22
CA MET A 51 0.76 -14.06 18.77
C MET A 51 0.46 -15.51 18.34
N ALA A 52 1.19 -16.49 18.88
CA ALA A 52 0.98 -17.90 18.58
C ALA A 52 -0.40 -18.39 19.05
N SER A 53 -0.87 -17.94 20.21
CA SER A 53 -2.21 -18.27 20.73
C SER A 53 -3.31 -17.69 19.83
N SER A 54 -3.12 -16.46 19.33
CA SER A 54 -4.04 -15.83 18.41
C SER A 54 -4.08 -16.55 17.05
N ALA A 55 -2.92 -16.99 16.58
CA ALA A 55 -2.80 -17.82 15.37
C ALA A 55 -3.50 -19.17 15.52
N TYR A 56 -3.30 -19.83 16.67
CA TYR A 56 -3.90 -21.13 16.95
C TYR A 56 -5.44 -21.08 17.00
N LYS A 57 -6.00 -19.97 17.49
CA LYS A 57 -7.45 -19.76 17.56
C LYS A 57 -8.08 -19.35 16.21
N ASN A 58 -7.25 -19.01 15.23
CA ASN A 58 -7.72 -18.57 13.93
C ASN A 58 -7.89 -19.79 13.01
N GLU A 59 -9.13 -20.21 12.79
CA GLU A 59 -9.47 -21.39 11.98
C GLU A 59 -9.01 -21.26 10.52
N GLU A 60 -8.84 -20.04 10.02
CA GLU A 60 -8.37 -19.78 8.66
C GLU A 60 -6.84 -19.91 8.49
N GLY A 61 -6.07 -20.06 9.58
CA GLY A 61 -4.62 -20.23 9.55
C GLY A 61 -3.82 -19.02 9.07
N ILE A 62 -4.46 -17.92 8.69
CA ILE A 62 -3.84 -16.70 8.18
C ILE A 62 -3.84 -15.64 9.29
N VAL A 63 -2.66 -15.33 9.82
CA VAL A 63 -2.47 -14.31 10.88
C VAL A 63 -2.25 -12.93 10.31
N GLY A 64 -1.56 -12.86 9.17
CA GLY A 64 -1.28 -11.63 8.45
C GLY A 64 -2.45 -11.10 7.65
N VAL A 65 -2.17 -10.14 6.77
CA VAL A 65 -3.12 -9.68 5.76
C VAL A 65 -3.08 -10.65 4.59
N PRO A 66 -4.19 -11.29 4.20
CA PRO A 66 -4.17 -12.25 3.11
C PRO A 66 -3.87 -11.58 1.78
N THR A 67 -3.09 -12.25 0.95
CA THR A 67 -2.80 -11.82 -0.43
C THR A 67 -3.95 -12.17 -1.38
N GLY A 68 -4.84 -13.09 -0.96
CA GLY A 68 -5.91 -13.65 -1.77
C GLY A 68 -5.44 -14.73 -2.75
N LEU A 69 -4.17 -15.15 -2.64
CA LEU A 69 -3.58 -16.24 -3.41
C LEU A 69 -3.31 -17.40 -2.45
N ARG A 70 -4.14 -18.45 -2.52
CA ARG A 70 -4.14 -19.56 -1.57
C ARG A 70 -2.72 -20.11 -1.29
N ASP A 71 -2.02 -20.56 -2.33
CA ASP A 71 -0.71 -21.18 -2.18
C ASP A 71 0.35 -20.23 -1.59
N LEU A 72 0.18 -18.93 -1.81
CA LEU A 72 1.05 -17.91 -1.25
C LEU A 72 0.70 -17.66 0.22
N ASP A 73 -0.59 -17.56 0.52
CA ASP A 73 -1.08 -17.36 1.88
C ASP A 73 -0.78 -18.57 2.77
N ASP A 74 -0.91 -19.79 2.26
CA ASP A 74 -0.53 -21.03 2.97
C ASP A 74 0.96 -21.07 3.34
N ARG A 75 1.82 -20.50 2.49
CA ARG A 75 3.27 -20.47 2.71
C ARG A 75 3.72 -19.31 3.60
N LEU A 76 3.08 -18.15 3.49
CA LEU A 76 3.48 -16.93 4.21
C LEU A 76 2.70 -16.74 5.52
N GLY A 77 1.54 -17.37 5.68
CA GLY A 77 0.60 -17.04 6.75
C GLY A 77 -0.03 -15.66 6.58
N GLY A 78 -0.05 -15.13 5.33
CA GLY A 78 -0.39 -13.75 4.99
C GLY A 78 0.79 -12.79 5.10
N LEU A 79 0.55 -11.49 4.87
CA LEU A 79 1.55 -10.43 4.97
C LEU A 79 1.58 -9.90 6.41
N HIS A 80 2.72 -10.03 7.09
CA HIS A 80 2.87 -9.60 8.47
C HIS A 80 3.37 -8.16 8.58
N LYS A 81 3.17 -7.57 9.76
CA LYS A 81 3.71 -6.23 10.07
C LYS A 81 5.24 -6.29 10.06
N SER A 82 5.85 -5.24 9.55
CA SER A 82 7.32 -5.08 9.45
C SER A 82 8.01 -5.99 8.44
N ASP A 83 7.29 -6.82 7.68
CA ASP A 83 7.87 -7.61 6.62
C ASP A 83 8.18 -6.77 5.38
N LEU A 84 9.27 -7.13 4.71
CA LEU A 84 9.61 -6.65 3.39
C LEU A 84 9.53 -7.83 2.41
N VAL A 85 8.49 -7.83 1.57
CA VAL A 85 8.30 -8.85 0.53
C VAL A 85 8.72 -8.28 -0.82
N ILE A 86 9.66 -8.92 -1.50
CA ILE A 86 10.18 -8.47 -2.80
C ILE A 86 9.65 -9.37 -3.90
N ILE A 87 8.99 -8.77 -4.89
CA ILE A 87 8.53 -9.44 -6.12
C ILE A 87 9.46 -9.06 -7.25
N ALA A 88 10.20 -10.02 -7.78
CA ALA A 88 11.12 -9.82 -8.90
C ALA A 88 10.69 -10.64 -10.13
N GLY A 89 11.02 -10.13 -11.31
CA GLY A 89 10.73 -10.82 -12.57
C GLY A 89 11.20 -9.96 -13.75
N ARG A 90 11.34 -10.58 -14.92
CA ARG A 90 11.69 -9.87 -16.16
C ARG A 90 10.57 -8.88 -16.55
N PRO A 91 10.86 -7.86 -17.37
CA PRO A 91 9.85 -6.99 -17.93
C PRO A 91 8.70 -7.78 -18.55
N ALA A 92 7.48 -7.28 -18.47
CA ALA A 92 6.25 -7.88 -18.99
C ALA A 92 5.82 -9.24 -18.38
N MET A 93 6.46 -9.72 -17.30
CA MET A 93 6.09 -10.96 -16.61
C MET A 93 4.93 -10.81 -15.60
N GLY A 94 4.24 -9.70 -15.59
CA GLY A 94 3.05 -9.50 -14.76
C GLY A 94 3.30 -9.06 -13.31
N LYS A 95 4.50 -8.58 -12.93
CA LYS A 95 4.79 -8.09 -11.57
C LYS A 95 3.76 -7.10 -11.06
N THR A 96 3.47 -6.06 -11.84
CA THR A 96 2.49 -5.03 -11.47
C THR A 96 1.07 -5.59 -11.38
N ALA A 97 0.70 -6.55 -12.25
CA ALA A 97 -0.59 -7.22 -12.18
C ALA A 97 -0.72 -7.98 -10.85
N LEU A 98 0.29 -8.76 -10.50
CA LEU A 98 0.32 -9.52 -9.24
C LEU A 98 0.25 -8.57 -8.02
N ALA A 99 1.06 -7.50 -8.00
CA ALA A 99 1.04 -6.52 -6.92
C ALA A 99 -0.32 -5.80 -6.79
N THR A 100 -0.96 -5.48 -7.93
CA THR A 100 -2.29 -4.86 -7.95
C THR A 100 -3.35 -5.79 -7.40
N ASN A 101 -3.30 -7.08 -7.76
CA ASN A 101 -4.24 -8.09 -7.25
C ASN A 101 -4.07 -8.33 -5.75
N ILE A 102 -2.83 -8.42 -5.27
CA ILE A 102 -2.55 -8.52 -3.83
C ILE A 102 -3.11 -7.30 -3.09
N ALA A 103 -2.86 -6.08 -3.60
CA ALA A 103 -3.35 -4.85 -2.98
C ALA A 103 -4.88 -4.80 -2.94
N PHE A 104 -5.55 -5.19 -4.04
CA PHE A 104 -7.00 -5.25 -4.14
C PHE A 104 -7.59 -6.29 -3.18
N ASN A 105 -7.06 -7.51 -3.16
CA ASN A 105 -7.53 -8.58 -2.27
C ASN A 105 -7.34 -8.21 -0.80
N ALA A 106 -6.19 -7.62 -0.45
CA ALA A 106 -5.91 -7.13 0.89
C ALA A 106 -6.89 -6.03 1.31
N ALA A 107 -7.19 -5.06 0.43
CA ALA A 107 -8.14 -3.99 0.70
C ALA A 107 -9.58 -4.56 0.89
N THR A 108 -9.97 -5.52 0.06
CA THR A 108 -11.26 -6.21 0.16
C THR A 108 -11.39 -6.98 1.48
N ASN A 109 -10.32 -7.64 1.92
CA ASN A 109 -10.31 -8.34 3.21
C ASN A 109 -10.43 -7.36 4.38
N ILE A 110 -9.70 -6.24 4.34
CA ILE A 110 -9.78 -5.18 5.36
C ILE A 110 -11.22 -4.65 5.47
N GLN A 111 -11.88 -4.39 4.35
CA GLN A 111 -13.28 -3.94 4.33
C GLN A 111 -14.22 -4.97 4.95
N LYS A 112 -14.11 -6.24 4.54
CA LYS A 112 -14.93 -7.34 5.06
C LYS A 112 -14.78 -7.56 6.57
N THR A 113 -13.55 -7.44 7.07
CA THR A 113 -13.23 -7.63 8.49
C THR A 113 -13.41 -6.37 9.33
N ASN A 114 -13.86 -5.27 8.71
CA ASN A 114 -14.05 -3.96 9.35
C ASN A 114 -12.82 -3.50 10.18
N ARG A 115 -11.61 -3.85 9.71
CA ARG A 115 -10.36 -3.44 10.34
C ARG A 115 -10.10 -1.96 10.03
N LYS A 116 -9.72 -1.19 11.03
CA LYS A 116 -9.25 0.19 10.85
C LYS A 116 -7.84 0.20 10.24
N SER A 117 -7.73 -0.21 8.99
CA SER A 117 -6.49 -0.31 8.24
C SER A 117 -6.73 0.10 6.79
N CYS A 118 -5.66 0.42 6.08
CA CYS A 118 -5.75 0.79 4.67
C CYS A 118 -4.54 0.23 3.91
N ILE A 119 -4.67 0.14 2.60
CA ILE A 119 -3.60 -0.22 1.68
C ILE A 119 -3.15 1.04 0.95
N ALA A 120 -1.86 1.30 0.93
CA ALA A 120 -1.25 2.36 0.13
C ALA A 120 -0.44 1.73 -1.02
N PHE A 121 -0.77 2.10 -2.24
CA PHE A 121 -0.08 1.66 -3.45
C PHE A 121 0.68 2.84 -4.06
N PHE A 122 2.00 2.80 -4.01
CA PHE A 122 2.86 3.80 -4.61
C PHE A 122 3.32 3.32 -5.99
N SER A 123 2.82 3.96 -7.05
CA SER A 123 3.14 3.61 -8.43
C SER A 123 4.14 4.60 -9.01
N LEU A 124 5.27 4.10 -9.51
CA LEU A 124 6.31 4.91 -10.16
C LEU A 124 6.23 4.87 -11.69
N GLU A 125 5.47 3.94 -12.26
CA GLU A 125 5.42 3.71 -13.71
C GLU A 125 4.02 3.94 -14.29
N MET A 126 2.97 3.60 -13.53
CA MET A 126 1.59 3.62 -14.02
C MET A 126 0.78 4.70 -13.30
N SER A 127 -0.11 5.37 -14.05
CA SER A 127 -1.06 6.31 -13.44
C SER A 127 -2.14 5.60 -12.61
N SER A 128 -2.75 6.33 -11.71
CA SER A 128 -3.90 5.87 -10.91
C SER A 128 -5.05 5.40 -11.78
N GLU A 129 -5.30 6.09 -12.89
CA GLU A 129 -6.31 5.72 -13.88
C GLU A 129 -6.02 4.37 -14.54
N GLN A 130 -4.76 4.11 -14.92
CA GLN A 130 -4.35 2.83 -15.50
C GLN A 130 -4.51 1.67 -14.52
N LEU A 131 -4.15 1.88 -13.25
CA LEU A 131 -4.29 0.87 -12.19
C LEU A 131 -5.76 0.61 -11.89
N SER A 132 -6.58 1.65 -11.76
CA SER A 132 -8.03 1.53 -11.53
C SER A 132 -8.73 0.84 -12.70
N THR A 133 -8.36 1.17 -13.95
CA THR A 133 -8.89 0.49 -15.13
C THR A 133 -8.55 -0.99 -15.12
N ARG A 134 -7.35 -1.38 -14.67
CA ARG A 134 -6.96 -2.78 -14.56
C ARG A 134 -7.80 -3.53 -13.52
N ILE A 135 -7.97 -2.95 -12.33
CA ILE A 135 -8.79 -3.52 -11.27
C ILE A 135 -10.24 -3.69 -11.73
N LEU A 136 -10.81 -2.63 -12.32
CA LEU A 136 -12.18 -2.65 -12.82
C LEU A 136 -12.38 -3.68 -13.94
N ALA A 137 -11.44 -3.76 -14.88
CA ALA A 137 -11.47 -4.73 -15.97
C ALA A 137 -11.47 -6.17 -15.45
N GLU A 138 -10.66 -6.45 -14.44
CA GLU A 138 -10.58 -7.77 -13.81
C GLU A 138 -11.86 -8.11 -13.06
N GLN A 139 -12.37 -7.19 -12.25
CA GLN A 139 -13.56 -7.41 -11.43
C GLN A 139 -14.85 -7.48 -12.28
N SER A 140 -14.95 -6.67 -13.34
CA SER A 140 -16.08 -6.70 -14.27
C SER A 140 -15.96 -7.80 -15.33
N ARG A 141 -14.81 -8.48 -15.43
CA ARG A 141 -14.49 -9.47 -16.46
C ARG A 141 -14.56 -8.92 -17.90
N ILE A 142 -14.35 -7.62 -18.04
CA ILE A 142 -14.32 -6.92 -19.34
C ILE A 142 -12.87 -6.64 -19.68
N LYS A 143 -12.47 -6.90 -20.92
CA LYS A 143 -11.08 -6.66 -21.34
C LYS A 143 -10.73 -5.17 -21.23
N SER A 144 -9.64 -4.84 -20.54
CA SER A 144 -9.19 -3.46 -20.38
C SER A 144 -8.99 -2.71 -21.70
N ASN A 145 -8.61 -3.43 -22.78
CA ASN A 145 -8.47 -2.87 -24.11
C ASN A 145 -9.81 -2.45 -24.70
N ASP A 146 -10.89 -3.20 -24.46
CA ASP A 146 -12.22 -2.89 -24.95
C ASP A 146 -12.81 -1.70 -24.21
N ILE A 147 -12.56 -1.61 -22.88
CA ILE A 147 -12.91 -0.45 -22.06
C ILE A 147 -12.23 0.80 -22.63
N ARG A 148 -10.91 0.77 -22.87
CA ARG A 148 -10.14 1.90 -23.36
C ARG A 148 -10.53 2.36 -24.77
N ARG A 149 -11.06 1.44 -25.59
CA ARG A 149 -11.51 1.73 -26.97
C ARG A 149 -13.00 2.07 -27.06
N GLY A 150 -13.73 2.01 -25.95
CA GLY A 150 -15.18 2.17 -25.94
C GLY A 150 -15.92 1.06 -26.69
N LYS A 151 -15.31 -0.12 -26.85
CA LYS A 151 -15.89 -1.27 -27.55
C LYS A 151 -16.55 -2.24 -26.56
N ILE A 152 -17.47 -1.71 -25.77
CA ILE A 152 -18.24 -2.46 -24.78
C ILE A 152 -19.72 -2.32 -25.11
N SER A 153 -20.52 -3.36 -24.85
CA SER A 153 -21.98 -3.29 -24.99
C SER A 153 -22.58 -2.48 -23.85
N GLU A 154 -23.85 -2.08 -24.01
CA GLU A 154 -24.60 -1.37 -22.97
C GLU A 154 -24.67 -2.20 -21.68
N GLU A 155 -24.95 -3.49 -21.77
CA GLU A 155 -24.96 -4.43 -20.64
C GLU A 155 -23.61 -4.50 -19.94
N GLN A 156 -22.50 -4.53 -20.72
CA GLN A 156 -21.14 -4.51 -20.15
C GLN A 156 -20.84 -3.18 -19.47
N PHE A 157 -21.36 -2.08 -19.99
CA PHE A 157 -21.18 -0.78 -19.37
C PHE A 157 -21.95 -0.67 -18.06
N GLU A 158 -23.16 -1.18 -17.99
CA GLU A 158 -23.93 -1.26 -16.72
C GLU A 158 -23.20 -2.12 -15.69
N GLN A 159 -22.73 -3.29 -16.08
CA GLN A 159 -21.91 -4.16 -15.22
C GLN A 159 -20.64 -3.46 -14.72
N PHE A 160 -19.99 -2.69 -15.58
CA PHE A 160 -18.81 -1.91 -15.23
C PHE A 160 -19.14 -0.84 -14.18
N LEU A 161 -20.25 -0.12 -14.35
CA LEU A 161 -20.73 0.89 -13.40
C LEU A 161 -21.09 0.28 -12.05
N GLU A 162 -21.78 -0.86 -12.05
CA GLU A 162 -22.14 -1.57 -10.82
C GLU A 162 -20.86 -2.03 -10.09
N THR A 163 -19.95 -2.63 -10.81
CA THR A 163 -18.64 -3.04 -10.25
C THR A 163 -17.90 -1.84 -9.66
N SER A 164 -17.90 -0.69 -10.34
CA SER A 164 -17.22 0.51 -9.87
C SER A 164 -17.79 1.03 -8.55
N LYS A 165 -19.10 0.98 -8.36
CA LYS A 165 -19.76 1.34 -7.10
C LYS A 165 -19.30 0.42 -5.96
N ASN A 166 -19.27 -0.88 -6.21
CA ASN A 166 -18.91 -1.87 -5.20
C ASN A 166 -17.46 -1.76 -4.71
N ILE A 167 -16.54 -1.33 -5.58
CA ILE A 167 -15.11 -1.23 -5.23
C ILE A 167 -14.65 0.19 -4.87
N SER A 168 -15.49 1.21 -5.09
CA SER A 168 -15.13 2.62 -4.81
C SER A 168 -14.88 2.90 -3.32
N GLU A 169 -15.48 2.11 -2.43
CA GLU A 169 -15.37 2.26 -0.97
C GLU A 169 -14.20 1.47 -0.35
N LEU A 170 -13.42 0.77 -1.18
CA LEU A 170 -12.27 0.02 -0.67
C LEU A 170 -11.21 0.95 -0.06
N PRO A 171 -10.64 0.59 1.09
CA PRO A 171 -9.58 1.37 1.74
C PRO A 171 -8.23 1.22 1.00
N LEU A 172 -8.21 1.49 -0.31
CA LEU A 172 -7.07 1.42 -1.21
C LEU A 172 -6.72 2.83 -1.71
N TYR A 173 -5.55 3.31 -1.35
CA TYR A 173 -5.02 4.62 -1.76
C TYR A 173 -3.92 4.43 -2.79
N ILE A 174 -3.97 5.17 -3.88
CA ILE A 174 -2.98 5.13 -4.96
C ILE A 174 -2.25 6.46 -5.00
N ASP A 175 -0.93 6.43 -4.96
CA ASP A 175 -0.05 7.56 -5.15
C ASP A 175 0.79 7.33 -6.42
N GLU A 176 0.65 8.19 -7.41
CA GLU A 176 1.33 8.09 -8.71
C GLU A 176 2.47 9.10 -8.88
N THR A 177 2.99 9.62 -7.76
CA THR A 177 4.06 10.60 -7.82
C THR A 177 5.35 9.96 -8.35
N PRO A 178 5.85 10.39 -9.52
CA PRO A 178 7.08 9.86 -10.07
C PRO A 178 8.27 10.28 -9.20
N ALA A 179 9.29 9.42 -9.11
CA ALA A 179 10.54 9.69 -8.40
C ALA A 179 10.33 10.15 -6.94
N ILE A 180 9.32 9.60 -6.26
CA ILE A 180 9.06 9.90 -4.84
C ILE A 180 10.27 9.54 -3.98
N THR A 181 10.70 10.43 -3.09
CA THR A 181 11.76 10.15 -2.12
C THR A 181 11.25 9.26 -1.00
N ILE A 182 12.16 8.51 -0.34
CA ILE A 182 11.80 7.66 0.80
C ILE A 182 11.18 8.47 1.94
N ALA A 183 11.68 9.68 2.18
CA ALA A 183 11.14 10.57 3.20
C ALA A 183 9.69 10.99 2.87
N ALA A 184 9.42 11.40 1.63
CA ALA A 184 8.09 11.77 1.17
C ALA A 184 7.13 10.58 1.22
N LEU A 185 7.56 9.39 0.80
CA LEU A 185 6.78 8.16 0.89
C LEU A 185 6.40 7.85 2.34
N SER A 186 7.38 7.89 3.25
CA SER A 186 7.14 7.65 4.69
C SER A 186 6.14 8.64 5.28
N ASN A 187 6.27 9.93 4.96
CA ASN A 187 5.35 10.96 5.43
C ASN A 187 3.94 10.77 4.90
N ARG A 188 3.78 10.43 3.62
CA ARG A 188 2.47 10.15 3.02
C ARG A 188 1.83 8.90 3.62
N ALA A 189 2.59 7.82 3.78
CA ALA A 189 2.11 6.59 4.42
C ALA A 189 1.61 6.85 5.85
N ARG A 190 2.33 7.67 6.64
CA ARG A 190 1.89 8.08 7.99
C ARG A 190 0.61 8.92 7.97
N ARG A 191 0.41 9.77 6.96
CA ARG A 191 -0.82 10.58 6.83
C ARG A 191 -2.03 9.74 6.48
N ILE A 192 -1.88 8.71 5.65
CA ILE A 192 -2.96 7.79 5.28
C ILE A 192 -3.38 6.92 6.48
N LYS A 193 -2.44 6.60 7.39
CA LYS A 193 -2.67 5.79 8.58
C LYS A 193 -3.47 6.51 9.68
N ARG A 194 -3.58 7.85 9.64
CA ARG A 194 -4.34 8.66 10.62
C ARG A 194 -5.82 8.67 10.32
#